data_156a46183cdb19050382ab32c8d347af
#
_entry.id   156a46183cdb19050382ab32c8d347af
#
_cell.length_a   1.000
_cell.length_b   1.000
_cell.length_c   1.000
_cell.angle_alpha   90.00
_cell.angle_beta   90.00
_cell.angle_gamma   90.00
#
_symmetry.space_group_name_H-M   'P 1'
#
loop_
_entity.id
_entity.type
_entity.pdbx_description
1 polymer ?
#
loop_
_entity_poly.entity_id
_entity_poly.type
_entity_poly.pdbx_seq_one_letter_code
_entity_poly.pdbx_strand_id
1 'polypeptide(L)'
;MRIHEFGTEHEKTVLLLHSACLSWRMFRPAVERLQTQYHLIIPALPAHDPDEKTPYTSVEAIAAELGGWLTQRGIGALWGLYGVSMGGAVALRLLADGKIPVRTCVLDAAITPYRAPRWLTRGFSLRNYLVIRFAQRHLTLIRRAFPAQRFGQAAVEDVCTILGRMDRRDVWRVFDSCFHYPLPKQLCTAARVSYWYGEKEYSQRALDIRHVRRLLPEAVFVPFPDCAHAEFVSGQPEAFAARLAETLERD
;
A
#
# COMPACT_ATOMS: atom_id res chain seq x y z
N MET A 1 4.31 8.90 -13.13
CA MET A 1 3.22 9.02 -12.14
C MET A 1 3.29 10.37 -11.46
N ARG A 2 2.16 10.93 -11.03
CA ARG A 2 2.12 12.20 -10.30
C ARG A 2 2.47 11.97 -8.83
N ILE A 3 3.28 12.89 -8.26
CA ILE A 3 3.70 12.84 -6.86
C ILE A 3 3.11 14.03 -6.12
N HIS A 4 2.53 13.78 -4.97
CA HIS A 4 2.05 14.81 -4.04
C HIS A 4 3.01 14.91 -2.88
N GLU A 5 3.43 16.13 -2.57
CA GLU A 5 4.38 16.43 -1.48
C GLU A 5 3.72 17.38 -0.48
N PHE A 6 3.93 17.14 0.83
CA PHE A 6 3.44 17.96 1.93
C PHE A 6 4.52 18.07 3.00
N GLY A 7 4.57 19.18 3.74
CA GLY A 7 5.56 19.37 4.81
C GLY A 7 7.00 19.35 4.28
N THR A 8 7.23 19.93 3.09
CA THR A 8 8.52 19.90 2.39
C THR A 8 9.66 20.59 3.13
N GLU A 9 9.35 21.36 4.18
CA GLU A 9 10.29 22.01 5.08
C GLU A 9 10.97 21.05 6.07
N HIS A 10 10.46 19.81 6.19
CA HIS A 10 10.99 18.81 7.13
C HIS A 10 12.02 17.90 6.46
N GLU A 11 13.07 17.55 7.23
CA GLU A 11 14.14 16.64 6.76
C GLU A 11 13.72 15.16 6.79
N LYS A 12 12.80 14.79 7.71
CA LYS A 12 12.32 13.43 7.87
C LYS A 12 11.34 13.06 6.75
N THR A 13 11.85 12.47 5.68
CA THR A 13 11.04 12.09 4.52
C THR A 13 10.31 10.76 4.73
N VAL A 14 9.00 10.75 4.52
CA VAL A 14 8.12 9.57 4.63
C VAL A 14 7.38 9.33 3.32
N LEU A 15 7.54 8.15 2.75
CA LEU A 15 6.83 7.71 1.54
C LEU A 15 5.60 6.90 1.92
N LEU A 16 4.41 7.32 1.46
CA LEU A 16 3.12 6.67 1.72
C LEU A 16 2.53 6.09 0.43
N LEU A 17 2.32 4.78 0.38
CA LEU A 17 1.85 4.04 -0.79
C LEU A 17 0.46 3.46 -0.55
N HIS A 18 -0.52 3.90 -1.34
CA HIS A 18 -1.94 3.57 -1.18
C HIS A 18 -2.32 2.16 -1.68
N SER A 19 -3.49 1.70 -1.27
CA SER A 19 -4.07 0.42 -1.66
C SER A 19 -4.57 0.38 -3.11
N ALA A 20 -4.75 -0.84 -3.65
CA ALA A 20 -5.51 -1.03 -4.89
C ALA A 20 -6.96 -0.54 -4.73
N CYS A 21 -7.54 -0.05 -5.82
CA CYS A 21 -8.90 0.49 -5.88
C CYS A 21 -9.15 1.76 -5.04
N LEU A 22 -8.11 2.29 -4.39
CA LEU A 22 -8.09 3.58 -3.70
C LEU A 22 -7.04 4.48 -4.35
N SER A 23 -7.10 5.79 -4.11
CA SER A 23 -6.08 6.72 -4.57
C SER A 23 -5.22 7.25 -3.43
N TRP A 24 -4.25 8.09 -3.75
CA TRP A 24 -3.46 8.83 -2.76
C TRP A 24 -4.33 9.62 -1.76
N ARG A 25 -5.57 9.95 -2.16
CA ARG A 25 -6.52 10.72 -1.33
C ARG A 25 -6.94 9.99 -0.06
N MET A 26 -6.74 8.67 0.03
CA MET A 26 -6.99 7.93 1.27
C MET A 26 -6.16 8.43 2.46
N PHE A 27 -5.01 9.06 2.20
CA PHE A 27 -4.15 9.61 3.25
C PHE A 27 -4.49 11.05 3.63
N ARG A 28 -5.33 11.76 2.87
CA ARG A 28 -5.63 13.18 3.11
C ARG A 28 -5.99 13.50 4.56
N PRO A 29 -6.85 12.72 5.26
CA PRO A 29 -7.19 13.02 6.65
C PRO A 29 -5.99 12.88 7.61
N ALA A 30 -5.02 12.02 7.30
CA ALA A 30 -3.82 11.83 8.11
C ALA A 30 -2.72 12.85 7.78
N VAL A 31 -2.73 13.41 6.55
CA VAL A 31 -1.72 14.38 6.08
C VAL A 31 -1.66 15.60 6.99
N GLU A 32 -2.81 16.17 7.38
CA GLU A 32 -2.88 17.38 8.22
C GLU A 32 -2.06 17.24 9.51
N ARG A 33 -2.04 16.06 10.09
CA ARG A 33 -1.27 15.78 11.30
C ARG A 33 0.19 15.43 10.99
N LEU A 34 0.43 14.60 9.99
CA LEU A 34 1.77 14.09 9.71
C LEU A 34 2.69 15.14 9.07
N GLN A 35 2.15 16.03 8.21
CA GLN A 35 2.92 17.07 7.56
C GLN A 35 3.55 18.09 8.50
N THR A 36 3.12 18.16 9.77
CA THR A 36 3.71 19.05 10.78
C THR A 36 5.05 18.54 11.32
N GLN A 37 5.44 17.31 10.97
CA GLN A 37 6.66 16.65 11.47
C GLN A 37 7.48 16.00 10.37
N TYR A 38 6.86 15.71 9.21
CA TYR A 38 7.46 14.92 8.14
C TYR A 38 7.27 15.57 6.78
N HIS A 39 8.28 15.45 5.92
CA HIS A 39 8.11 15.63 4.48
C HIS A 39 7.42 14.36 3.92
N LEU A 40 6.15 14.49 3.58
CA LEU A 40 5.34 13.38 3.06
C LEU A 40 5.41 13.35 1.54
N ILE A 41 5.72 12.17 1.00
CA ILE A 41 5.69 11.88 -0.43
C ILE A 41 4.59 10.85 -0.66
N ILE A 42 3.56 11.23 -1.43
CA ILE A 42 2.39 10.39 -1.69
C ILE A 42 2.17 10.29 -3.20
N PRO A 43 2.68 9.24 -3.85
CA PRO A 43 2.47 9.04 -5.28
C PRO A 43 1.01 8.63 -5.58
N ALA A 44 0.45 9.19 -6.65
CA ALA A 44 -0.72 8.63 -7.30
C ALA A 44 -0.26 7.45 -8.16
N LEU A 45 -0.36 6.23 -7.65
CA LEU A 45 0.13 5.03 -8.33
C LEU A 45 -0.61 4.83 -9.67
N PRO A 46 0.04 4.26 -10.69
CA PRO A 46 -0.57 4.06 -12.01
C PRO A 46 -1.91 3.33 -11.93
N ALA A 47 -2.85 3.70 -12.80
CA ALA A 47 -4.26 3.32 -12.85
C ALA A 47 -5.12 3.76 -11.65
N HIS A 48 -4.54 4.45 -10.66
CA HIS A 48 -5.23 4.87 -9.43
C HIS A 48 -5.20 6.40 -9.21
N ASP A 49 -4.77 7.16 -10.21
CA ASP A 49 -4.89 8.62 -10.15
C ASP A 49 -6.32 9.05 -10.54
N PRO A 50 -7.08 9.74 -9.65
CA PRO A 50 -8.43 10.18 -9.97
C PRO A 50 -8.48 11.26 -11.04
N ASP A 51 -7.38 11.95 -11.29
CA ASP A 51 -7.33 13.10 -12.20
C ASP A 51 -6.61 12.76 -13.51
N GLU A 52 -5.64 11.82 -13.49
CA GLU A 52 -4.86 11.43 -14.67
C GLU A 52 -4.98 9.91 -14.93
N LYS A 53 -5.18 9.55 -16.21
CA LYS A 53 -5.25 8.14 -16.61
C LYS A 53 -3.88 7.65 -17.07
N THR A 54 -3.19 6.92 -16.21
CA THR A 54 -1.94 6.22 -16.52
C THR A 54 -2.15 4.71 -16.41
N PRO A 55 -1.65 3.89 -17.35
CA PRO A 55 -1.83 2.45 -17.28
C PRO A 55 -1.01 1.84 -16.14
N TYR A 56 -1.55 0.82 -15.47
CA TYR A 56 -0.78 0.03 -14.50
C TYR A 56 0.29 -0.79 -15.23
N THR A 57 1.49 -0.79 -14.70
CA THR A 57 2.62 -1.57 -15.26
C THR A 57 2.85 -2.85 -14.47
N SER A 58 3.69 -2.80 -13.45
CA SER A 58 3.96 -3.88 -12.51
C SER A 58 4.50 -3.31 -11.19
N VAL A 59 4.48 -4.11 -10.13
CA VAL A 59 5.07 -3.73 -8.83
C VAL A 59 6.54 -3.34 -8.98
N GLU A 60 7.30 -4.10 -9.77
CA GLU A 60 8.74 -3.84 -10.01
C GLU A 60 8.97 -2.54 -10.77
N ALA A 61 8.18 -2.29 -11.82
CA ALA A 61 8.33 -1.09 -12.63
C ALA A 61 7.96 0.16 -11.82
N ILE A 62 6.90 0.09 -11.01
CA ILE A 62 6.49 1.18 -10.12
C ILE A 62 7.56 1.44 -9.04
N ALA A 63 8.09 0.39 -8.42
CA ALA A 63 9.16 0.53 -7.43
C ALA A 63 10.43 1.14 -8.07
N ALA A 64 10.80 0.71 -9.27
CA ALA A 64 11.95 1.26 -9.99
C ALA A 64 11.76 2.74 -10.37
N GLU A 65 10.56 3.12 -10.83
CA GLU A 65 10.20 4.52 -11.15
C GLU A 65 10.28 5.40 -9.89
N LEU A 66 9.72 4.93 -8.76
CA LEU A 66 9.78 5.65 -7.49
C LEU A 66 11.22 5.79 -6.97
N GLY A 67 12.01 4.72 -6.99
CA GLY A 67 13.41 4.78 -6.59
C GLY A 67 14.22 5.73 -7.47
N GLY A 68 13.98 5.76 -8.78
CA GLY A 68 14.58 6.71 -9.71
C GLY A 68 14.18 8.15 -9.42
N TRP A 69 12.90 8.40 -9.16
CA TRP A 69 12.39 9.71 -8.82
C TRP A 69 12.99 10.24 -7.50
N LEU A 70 13.04 9.40 -6.44
CA LEU A 70 13.68 9.76 -5.16
C LEU A 70 15.14 10.16 -5.35
N THR A 71 15.89 9.37 -6.14
CA THR A 71 17.29 9.66 -6.45
C THR A 71 17.45 10.99 -7.20
N GLN A 72 16.63 11.25 -8.22
CA GLN A 72 16.66 12.51 -9.00
C GLN A 72 16.31 13.73 -8.15
N ARG A 73 15.49 13.57 -7.11
CA ARG A 73 15.16 14.63 -6.14
C ARG A 73 16.21 14.80 -5.05
N GLY A 74 17.30 14.04 -5.07
CA GLY A 74 18.34 14.09 -4.06
C GLY A 74 17.94 13.47 -2.71
N ILE A 75 16.85 12.68 -2.66
CA ILE A 75 16.39 12.03 -1.45
C ILE A 75 17.22 10.75 -1.26
N GLY A 76 18.27 10.86 -0.47
CA GLY A 76 19.24 9.79 -0.25
C GLY A 76 18.79 8.69 0.72
N ALA A 77 17.77 8.95 1.55
CA ALA A 77 17.22 8.01 2.51
C ALA A 77 15.78 8.34 2.87
N LEU A 78 15.00 7.35 3.28
CA LEU A 78 13.66 7.52 3.82
C LEU A 78 13.68 7.31 5.34
N TRP A 79 13.12 8.28 6.08
CA TRP A 79 12.81 8.12 7.49
C TRP A 79 11.74 7.07 7.70
N GLY A 80 10.71 7.07 6.85
CA GLY A 80 9.62 6.13 6.86
C GLY A 80 9.18 5.68 5.46
N LEU A 81 8.81 4.41 5.36
CA LEU A 81 8.15 3.81 4.20
C LEU A 81 6.91 3.09 4.68
N TYR A 82 5.74 3.58 4.31
CA TYR A 82 4.46 2.92 4.59
C TYR A 82 3.82 2.47 3.29
N GLY A 83 3.31 1.25 3.27
CA GLY A 83 2.53 0.78 2.13
C GLY A 83 1.42 -0.17 2.56
N VAL A 84 0.19 0.09 2.08
CA VAL A 84 -0.97 -0.75 2.37
C VAL A 84 -1.34 -1.60 1.17
N SER A 85 -1.55 -2.90 1.38
CA SER A 85 -2.03 -3.85 0.36
C SER A 85 -1.12 -3.87 -0.89
N MET A 86 -1.60 -3.39 -2.04
CA MET A 86 -0.80 -3.19 -3.27
C MET A 86 0.37 -2.22 -3.01
N GLY A 87 0.14 -1.12 -2.31
CA GLY A 87 1.21 -0.20 -1.90
C GLY A 87 2.24 -0.88 -1.01
N GLY A 88 1.82 -1.84 -0.18
CA GLY A 88 2.71 -2.71 0.60
C GLY A 88 3.57 -3.63 -0.26
N ALA A 89 3.06 -4.14 -1.39
CA ALA A 89 3.85 -4.90 -2.35
C ALA A 89 4.94 -4.02 -3.00
N VAL A 90 4.61 -2.78 -3.38
CA VAL A 90 5.56 -1.80 -3.91
C VAL A 90 6.59 -1.42 -2.85
N ALA A 91 6.17 -1.17 -1.60
CA ALA A 91 7.06 -0.87 -0.49
C ALA A 91 8.07 -2.01 -0.24
N LEU A 92 7.59 -3.25 -0.21
CA LEU A 92 8.43 -4.43 -0.02
C LEU A 92 9.42 -4.61 -1.18
N ARG A 93 8.99 -4.31 -2.41
CA ARG A 93 9.88 -4.35 -3.57
C ARG A 93 10.94 -3.24 -3.51
N LEU A 94 10.58 -2.01 -3.15
CA LEU A 94 11.51 -0.90 -2.93
C LEU A 94 12.56 -1.26 -1.86
N LEU A 95 12.10 -1.83 -0.74
CA LEU A 95 12.99 -2.28 0.34
C LEU A 95 13.94 -3.38 -0.15
N ALA A 96 13.45 -4.30 -1.01
CA ALA A 96 14.25 -5.38 -1.57
C ALA A 96 15.27 -4.89 -2.63
N ASP A 97 14.99 -3.80 -3.33
CA ASP A 97 15.94 -3.18 -4.26
C ASP A 97 17.13 -2.54 -3.54
N GLY A 98 16.96 -2.12 -2.29
CA GLY A 98 18.03 -1.62 -1.43
C GLY A 98 18.72 -0.34 -1.93
N LYS A 99 18.19 0.32 -2.97
CA LYS A 99 18.80 1.52 -3.57
C LYS A 99 18.64 2.76 -2.70
N ILE A 100 17.54 2.84 -1.96
CA ILE A 100 17.22 3.92 -1.05
C ILE A 100 17.19 3.34 0.36
N PRO A 101 18.10 3.70 1.25
CA PRO A 101 18.04 3.32 2.65
C PRO A 101 16.73 3.73 3.30
N VAL A 102 16.17 2.84 4.10
CA VAL A 102 14.91 3.07 4.84
C VAL A 102 15.18 2.82 6.31
N ARG A 103 14.84 3.77 7.18
CA ARG A 103 14.96 3.60 8.64
C ARG A 103 13.85 2.70 9.19
N THR A 104 12.59 3.01 8.86
CA THR A 104 11.42 2.26 9.33
C THR A 104 10.49 1.95 8.18
N CYS A 105 10.09 0.68 8.04
CA CYS A 105 9.15 0.23 7.02
C CYS A 105 7.91 -0.38 7.67
N VAL A 106 6.74 0.10 7.29
CA VAL A 106 5.44 -0.44 7.71
C VAL A 106 4.75 -1.06 6.51
N LEU A 107 4.55 -2.36 6.55
CA LEU A 107 3.83 -3.15 5.56
C LEU A 107 2.41 -3.44 6.10
N ASP A 108 1.42 -2.66 5.68
CA ASP A 108 0.05 -2.81 6.15
C ASP A 108 -0.72 -3.74 5.21
N ALA A 109 -1.03 -4.95 5.68
CA ALA A 109 -1.69 -6.01 4.93
C ALA A 109 -1.09 -6.23 3.53
N ALA A 110 0.23 -6.05 3.41
CA ALA A 110 0.95 -6.09 2.15
C ALA A 110 0.74 -7.43 1.43
N ILE A 111 0.44 -7.36 0.14
CA ILE A 111 0.35 -8.55 -0.72
C ILE A 111 1.76 -8.98 -1.08
N THR A 112 2.05 -10.28 -0.93
CA THR A 112 3.37 -10.83 -1.19
C THR A 112 3.34 -11.94 -2.24
N PRO A 113 4.44 -12.15 -2.99
CA PRO A 113 4.55 -13.26 -3.94
C PRO A 113 4.91 -14.55 -3.18
N TYR A 114 4.04 -15.00 -2.29
CA TYR A 114 4.30 -16.20 -1.52
C TYR A 114 4.44 -17.43 -2.42
N ARG A 115 5.27 -18.38 -1.99
CA ARG A 115 5.59 -19.57 -2.77
C ARG A 115 4.40 -20.52 -2.84
N ALA A 116 3.69 -20.46 -3.95
CA ALA A 116 2.64 -21.41 -4.32
C ALA A 116 2.75 -21.72 -5.83
N PRO A 117 2.18 -22.84 -6.29
CA PRO A 117 2.12 -23.13 -7.71
C PRO A 117 1.48 -21.99 -8.50
N ARG A 118 2.04 -21.64 -9.65
CA ARG A 118 1.55 -20.51 -10.47
C ARG A 118 0.07 -20.61 -10.85
N TRP A 119 -0.44 -21.82 -11.05
CA TRP A 119 -1.86 -21.99 -11.35
C TRP A 119 -2.77 -21.56 -10.18
N LEU A 120 -2.32 -21.80 -8.93
CA LEU A 120 -3.06 -21.39 -7.72
C LEU A 120 -3.02 -19.86 -7.55
N THR A 121 -1.84 -19.22 -7.66
CA THR A 121 -1.71 -17.76 -7.55
C THR A 121 -2.44 -17.04 -8.67
N ARG A 122 -2.42 -17.57 -9.90
CA ARG A 122 -3.26 -17.07 -11.00
C ARG A 122 -4.76 -17.28 -10.73
N GLY A 123 -5.14 -18.34 -10.05
CA GLY A 123 -6.52 -18.52 -9.56
C GLY A 123 -6.95 -17.41 -8.62
N PHE A 124 -6.07 -16.96 -7.71
CA PHE A 124 -6.34 -15.80 -6.85
C PHE A 124 -6.40 -14.50 -7.63
N SER A 125 -5.49 -14.28 -8.60
CA SER A 125 -5.56 -13.13 -9.50
C SER A 125 -6.88 -13.10 -10.27
N LEU A 126 -7.31 -14.22 -10.81
CA LEU A 126 -8.58 -14.35 -11.53
C LEU A 126 -9.79 -14.09 -10.62
N ARG A 127 -9.79 -14.66 -9.41
CA ARG A 127 -10.86 -14.38 -8.43
C ARG A 127 -10.97 -12.89 -8.14
N ASN A 128 -9.85 -12.24 -7.83
CA ASN A 128 -9.83 -10.81 -7.53
C ASN A 128 -10.26 -9.98 -8.75
N TYR A 129 -9.78 -10.33 -9.94
CA TYR A 129 -10.21 -9.72 -11.20
C TYR A 129 -11.74 -9.80 -11.36
N LEU A 130 -12.34 -10.97 -11.19
CA LEU A 130 -13.79 -11.15 -11.34
C LEU A 130 -14.56 -10.35 -10.29
N VAL A 131 -14.11 -10.34 -9.04
CA VAL A 131 -14.73 -9.55 -7.96
C VAL A 131 -14.70 -8.05 -8.31
N ILE A 132 -13.55 -7.52 -8.75
CA ILE A 132 -13.44 -6.10 -9.11
C ILE A 132 -14.26 -5.80 -10.37
N ARG A 133 -14.27 -6.68 -11.37
CA ARG A 133 -15.12 -6.51 -12.55
C ARG A 133 -16.61 -6.51 -12.22
N PHE A 134 -17.03 -7.31 -11.25
CA PHE A 134 -18.39 -7.28 -10.72
C PHE A 134 -18.65 -5.96 -9.97
N ALA A 135 -17.73 -5.55 -9.08
CA ALA A 135 -17.83 -4.28 -8.35
C ALA A 135 -17.96 -3.07 -9.28
N GLN A 136 -17.18 -3.02 -10.37
CA GLN A 136 -17.27 -1.96 -11.38
C GLN A 136 -18.66 -1.83 -12.03
N ARG A 137 -19.39 -2.95 -12.14
CA ARG A 137 -20.76 -2.94 -12.69
C ARG A 137 -21.83 -2.63 -11.65
N HIS A 138 -21.48 -2.73 -10.36
CA HIS A 138 -22.42 -2.64 -9.25
C HIS A 138 -21.94 -1.67 -8.15
N LEU A 139 -21.54 -0.45 -8.53
CA LEU A 139 -20.99 0.56 -7.59
C LEU A 139 -21.95 0.90 -6.45
N THR A 140 -23.27 0.78 -6.65
CA THR A 140 -24.27 0.96 -5.60
C THR A 140 -24.16 -0.11 -4.50
N LEU A 141 -23.78 -1.35 -4.86
CA LEU A 141 -23.53 -2.41 -3.88
C LEU A 141 -22.23 -2.14 -3.11
N ILE A 142 -21.22 -1.56 -3.75
CA ILE A 142 -19.97 -1.18 -3.08
C ILE A 142 -20.25 -0.13 -2.02
N ARG A 143 -21.04 0.92 -2.33
CA ARG A 143 -21.44 1.93 -1.32
C ARG A 143 -22.18 1.34 -0.11
N ARG A 144 -22.93 0.23 -0.31
CA ARG A 144 -23.61 -0.48 0.77
C ARG A 144 -22.67 -1.41 1.56
N ALA A 145 -21.75 -2.08 0.87
CA ALA A 145 -20.78 -3.01 1.46
C ALA A 145 -19.68 -2.30 2.28
N PHE A 146 -19.36 -1.05 1.92
CA PHE A 146 -18.40 -0.20 2.61
C PHE A 146 -19.14 0.98 3.26
N PRO A 147 -19.77 0.79 4.44
CA PRO A 147 -20.54 1.84 5.06
C PRO A 147 -19.64 3.02 5.46
N ALA A 148 -20.07 4.22 5.09
CA ALA A 148 -19.32 5.46 5.31
C ALA A 148 -18.98 5.71 6.79
N GLN A 149 -19.78 5.17 7.70
CA GLN A 149 -19.53 5.24 9.15
C GLN A 149 -18.25 4.52 9.58
N ARG A 150 -17.80 3.49 8.83
CA ARG A 150 -16.57 2.73 9.13
C ARG A 150 -15.38 3.19 8.32
N PHE A 151 -15.58 3.52 7.05
CA PHE A 151 -14.48 3.80 6.10
C PHE A 151 -14.35 5.29 5.75
N GLY A 152 -15.28 6.12 6.17
CA GLY A 152 -15.39 7.52 5.78
C GLY A 152 -16.03 7.71 4.40
N GLN A 153 -16.86 8.74 4.24
CA GLN A 153 -17.57 9.03 2.99
C GLN A 153 -16.61 9.26 1.82
N ALA A 154 -15.54 10.02 2.07
CA ALA A 154 -14.54 10.34 1.05
C ALA A 154 -13.82 9.09 0.51
N ALA A 155 -13.50 8.11 1.36
CA ALA A 155 -12.87 6.87 0.92
C ALA A 155 -13.82 6.01 0.08
N VAL A 156 -15.11 5.95 0.42
CA VAL A 156 -16.11 5.22 -0.38
C VAL A 156 -16.30 5.85 -1.76
N GLU A 157 -16.30 7.17 -1.84
CA GLU A 157 -16.40 7.89 -3.12
C GLU A 157 -15.12 7.72 -3.96
N ASP A 158 -13.95 7.74 -3.33
CA ASP A 158 -12.67 7.49 -3.99
C ASP A 158 -12.62 6.08 -4.61
N VAL A 159 -13.01 5.05 -3.85
CA VAL A 159 -13.15 3.66 -4.38
C VAL A 159 -14.05 3.64 -5.62
N CYS A 160 -15.23 4.26 -5.57
CA CYS A 160 -16.16 4.27 -6.69
C CYS A 160 -15.57 4.99 -7.91
N THR A 161 -14.85 6.08 -7.68
CA THR A 161 -14.18 6.86 -8.74
C THR A 161 -13.10 6.04 -9.42
N ILE A 162 -12.20 5.44 -8.63
CA ILE A 162 -11.09 4.64 -9.16
C ILE A 162 -11.62 3.39 -9.87
N LEU A 163 -12.55 2.65 -9.28
CA LEU A 163 -13.16 1.49 -9.93
C LEU A 163 -13.81 1.84 -11.27
N GLY A 164 -14.49 3.00 -11.37
CA GLY A 164 -15.10 3.46 -12.59
C GLY A 164 -14.11 3.81 -13.71
N ARG A 165 -12.86 4.12 -13.35
CA ARG A 165 -11.81 4.56 -14.29
C ARG A 165 -10.86 3.44 -14.74
N MET A 166 -10.63 2.43 -13.91
CA MET A 166 -9.74 1.32 -14.22
C MET A 166 -10.26 0.49 -15.39
N ASP A 167 -9.41 0.23 -16.37
CA ASP A 167 -9.75 -0.67 -17.46
C ASP A 167 -9.53 -2.15 -17.09
N ARG A 168 -9.89 -3.08 -17.99
CA ARG A 168 -9.79 -4.51 -17.75
C ARG A 168 -8.35 -4.98 -17.59
N ARG A 169 -7.42 -4.36 -18.35
CA ARG A 169 -6.00 -4.72 -18.34
C ARG A 169 -5.35 -4.27 -17.04
N ASP A 170 -5.71 -3.07 -16.57
CA ASP A 170 -5.21 -2.53 -15.31
C ASP A 170 -5.67 -3.38 -14.14
N VAL A 171 -6.97 -3.74 -14.07
CA VAL A 171 -7.49 -4.63 -13.02
C VAL A 171 -6.73 -5.96 -12.99
N TRP A 172 -6.49 -6.58 -14.15
CA TRP A 172 -5.73 -7.83 -14.22
C TRP A 172 -4.29 -7.64 -13.76
N ARG A 173 -3.58 -6.64 -14.31
CA ARG A 173 -2.16 -6.38 -14.03
C ARG A 173 -1.89 -6.08 -12.57
N VAL A 174 -2.77 -5.31 -11.93
CA VAL A 174 -2.67 -5.01 -10.49
C VAL A 174 -2.57 -6.29 -9.67
N PHE A 175 -3.54 -7.18 -9.81
CA PHE A 175 -3.56 -8.39 -8.98
C PHE A 175 -2.55 -9.44 -9.42
N ASP A 176 -2.35 -9.63 -10.71
CA ASP A 176 -1.35 -10.59 -11.20
C ASP A 176 0.06 -10.17 -10.77
N SER A 177 0.42 -8.89 -10.92
CA SER A 177 1.71 -8.37 -10.51
C SER A 177 1.94 -8.48 -8.99
N CYS A 178 0.94 -8.15 -8.15
CA CYS A 178 1.07 -8.24 -6.71
C CYS A 178 1.36 -9.67 -6.20
N PHE A 179 0.96 -10.70 -6.95
CA PHE A 179 1.25 -12.10 -6.58
C PHE A 179 2.53 -12.66 -7.25
N HIS A 180 3.15 -11.93 -8.19
CA HIS A 180 4.23 -12.50 -9.01
C HIS A 180 5.50 -11.64 -9.08
N TYR A 181 5.60 -10.51 -8.35
CA TYR A 181 6.82 -9.71 -8.37
C TYR A 181 8.00 -10.45 -7.72
N PRO A 182 9.23 -10.23 -8.21
CA PRO A 182 10.39 -10.95 -7.71
C PRO A 182 10.84 -10.44 -6.35
N LEU A 183 11.11 -11.38 -5.43
CA LEU A 183 11.75 -11.12 -4.14
C LEU A 183 12.87 -12.14 -3.90
N PRO A 184 13.91 -11.79 -3.14
CA PRO A 184 14.94 -12.73 -2.69
C PRO A 184 14.33 -13.81 -1.77
N LYS A 185 15.07 -14.86 -1.51
CA LYS A 185 14.63 -15.91 -0.54
C LYS A 185 14.58 -15.38 0.89
N GLN A 186 15.50 -14.49 1.23
CA GLN A 186 15.62 -13.77 2.48
C GLN A 186 16.04 -12.34 2.16
N LEU A 187 15.49 -11.39 2.85
CA LEU A 187 15.78 -9.97 2.67
C LEU A 187 16.61 -9.47 3.85
N CYS A 188 17.88 -9.11 3.57
CA CYS A 188 18.72 -8.42 4.52
C CYS A 188 18.49 -6.92 4.39
N THR A 189 18.05 -6.26 5.46
CA THR A 189 17.81 -4.83 5.51
C THR A 189 18.17 -4.30 6.89
N ALA A 190 18.67 -3.07 6.95
CA ALA A 190 18.84 -2.35 8.21
C ALA A 190 17.54 -1.66 8.68
N ALA A 191 16.50 -1.66 7.86
CA ALA A 191 15.22 -1.06 8.21
C ALA A 191 14.54 -1.86 9.34
N ARG A 192 13.96 -1.15 10.30
CA ARG A 192 13.00 -1.75 11.23
C ARG A 192 11.70 -2.00 10.48
N VAL A 193 11.29 -3.25 10.38
CA VAL A 193 10.09 -3.62 9.63
C VAL A 193 8.99 -4.05 10.57
N SER A 194 7.79 -3.50 10.37
CA SER A 194 6.57 -4.01 11.00
C SER A 194 5.54 -4.39 9.94
N TYR A 195 4.84 -5.51 10.18
CA TYR A 195 3.73 -5.96 9.37
C TYR A 195 2.44 -5.76 10.15
N TRP A 196 1.63 -4.80 9.68
CA TRP A 196 0.34 -4.46 10.26
C TRP A 196 -0.77 -5.23 9.55
N TYR A 197 -1.83 -5.57 10.25
CA TYR A 197 -3.02 -6.18 9.65
C TYR A 197 -4.24 -6.07 10.56
N GLY A 198 -5.42 -5.97 9.98
CA GLY A 198 -6.67 -6.05 10.72
C GLY A 198 -6.97 -7.50 11.15
N GLU A 199 -7.48 -7.72 12.35
CA GLU A 199 -7.82 -9.06 12.82
C GLU A 199 -8.88 -9.76 11.96
N LYS A 200 -9.83 -9.00 11.43
CA LYS A 200 -10.89 -9.54 10.55
C LYS A 200 -10.38 -10.03 9.19
N GLU A 201 -9.20 -9.60 8.77
CA GLU A 201 -8.58 -10.09 7.52
C GLU A 201 -7.50 -11.16 7.74
N TYR A 202 -7.20 -11.55 8.97
CA TYR A 202 -6.10 -12.49 9.27
C TYR A 202 -6.10 -13.74 8.39
N SER A 203 -7.25 -14.38 8.22
CA SER A 203 -7.36 -15.59 7.39
C SER A 203 -6.97 -15.35 5.93
N GLN A 204 -7.28 -14.16 5.39
CA GLN A 204 -6.96 -13.77 4.02
C GLN A 204 -5.48 -13.42 3.88
N ARG A 205 -4.83 -12.90 4.94
CA ARG A 205 -3.42 -12.51 4.98
C ARG A 205 -2.49 -13.59 5.52
N ALA A 206 -3.01 -14.74 5.95
CA ALA A 206 -2.22 -15.78 6.60
C ALA A 206 -1.02 -16.27 5.75
N LEU A 207 -1.16 -16.34 4.44
CA LEU A 207 -0.08 -16.72 3.53
C LEU A 207 0.97 -15.60 3.41
N ASP A 208 0.52 -14.35 3.33
CA ASP A 208 1.40 -13.18 3.30
C ASP A 208 2.19 -13.06 4.61
N ILE A 209 1.52 -13.15 5.76
CA ILE A 209 2.14 -13.14 7.09
C ILE A 209 3.21 -14.23 7.20
N ARG A 210 2.88 -15.46 6.77
CA ARG A 210 3.84 -16.57 6.77
C ARG A 210 5.03 -16.31 5.84
N HIS A 211 4.80 -15.69 4.69
CA HIS A 211 5.86 -15.34 3.76
C HIS A 211 6.77 -14.26 4.35
N VAL A 212 6.21 -13.18 4.89
CA VAL A 212 6.98 -12.09 5.51
C VAL A 212 7.80 -12.60 6.70
N ARG A 213 7.26 -13.47 7.55
CA ARG A 213 8.03 -14.10 8.65
C ARG A 213 9.28 -14.86 8.18
N ARG A 214 9.24 -15.45 6.99
CA ARG A 214 10.40 -16.15 6.41
C ARG A 214 11.36 -15.21 5.69
N LEU A 215 10.82 -14.17 5.04
CA LEU A 215 11.58 -13.20 4.27
C LEU A 215 12.33 -12.22 5.19
N LEU A 216 11.67 -11.81 6.27
CA LEU A 216 12.09 -10.80 7.25
C LEU A 216 11.85 -11.35 8.67
N PRO A 217 12.74 -12.22 9.21
CA PRO A 217 12.53 -12.86 10.50
C PRO A 217 12.40 -11.88 11.68
N GLU A 218 13.05 -10.71 11.57
CA GLU A 218 13.04 -9.66 12.62
C GLU A 218 11.81 -8.73 12.53
N ALA A 219 10.92 -8.95 11.56
CA ALA A 219 9.73 -8.10 11.41
C ALA A 219 8.77 -8.28 12.60
N VAL A 220 8.25 -7.16 13.11
CA VAL A 220 7.24 -7.13 14.18
C VAL A 220 5.84 -7.20 13.57
N PHE A 221 4.99 -8.11 14.06
CA PHE A 221 3.62 -8.28 13.57
C PHE A 221 2.63 -7.60 14.52
N VAL A 222 1.84 -6.67 13.99
CA VAL A 222 0.93 -5.82 14.76
C VAL A 222 -0.52 -6.04 14.27
N PRO A 223 -1.34 -6.78 15.03
CA PRO A 223 -2.77 -6.88 14.75
C PRO A 223 -3.51 -5.62 15.21
N PHE A 224 -4.50 -5.19 14.43
CA PHE A 224 -5.44 -4.14 14.82
C PHE A 224 -6.80 -4.79 15.12
N PRO A 225 -7.25 -4.74 16.41
CA PRO A 225 -8.52 -5.32 16.80
C PRO A 225 -9.68 -4.74 15.99
N ASP A 226 -10.65 -5.60 15.69
CA ASP A 226 -11.89 -5.24 14.99
C ASP A 226 -11.76 -4.60 13.59
N CYS A 227 -10.55 -4.40 13.07
CA CYS A 227 -10.32 -3.83 11.76
C CYS A 227 -10.39 -4.87 10.64
N ALA A 228 -11.02 -4.51 9.53
CA ALA A 228 -10.95 -5.20 8.25
C ALA A 228 -9.81 -4.61 7.39
N HIS A 229 -9.70 -5.08 6.12
CA HIS A 229 -8.67 -4.65 5.17
C HIS A 229 -8.68 -3.13 4.93
N ALA A 230 -7.55 -2.48 5.14
CA ALA A 230 -7.33 -1.02 5.02
C ALA A 230 -8.28 -0.15 5.88
N GLU A 231 -9.05 -0.75 6.79
CA GLU A 231 -10.00 -0.02 7.62
C GLU A 231 -9.31 0.89 8.65
N PHE A 232 -8.17 0.48 9.19
CA PHE A 232 -7.44 1.29 10.15
C PHE A 232 -6.99 2.63 9.54
N VAL A 233 -6.37 2.60 8.37
CA VAL A 233 -5.88 3.82 7.71
C VAL A 233 -7.00 4.68 7.14
N SER A 234 -8.11 4.08 6.67
CA SER A 234 -9.21 4.82 6.03
C SER A 234 -10.27 5.26 7.02
N GLY A 235 -10.60 4.42 8.00
CA GLY A 235 -11.70 4.63 8.95
C GLY A 235 -11.28 5.29 10.25
N GLN A 236 -9.99 5.26 10.60
CA GLN A 236 -9.44 5.81 11.85
C GLN A 236 -8.20 6.69 11.58
N PRO A 237 -8.30 7.73 10.72
CA PRO A 237 -7.13 8.44 10.21
C PRO A 237 -6.30 9.15 11.29
N GLU A 238 -6.92 9.62 12.36
CA GLU A 238 -6.21 10.26 13.48
C GLU A 238 -5.40 9.23 14.27
N ALA A 239 -6.02 8.08 14.59
CA ALA A 239 -5.35 6.98 15.29
C ALA A 239 -4.23 6.39 14.42
N PHE A 240 -4.47 6.25 13.12
CA PHE A 240 -3.47 5.84 12.14
C PHE A 240 -2.27 6.80 12.12
N ALA A 241 -2.51 8.12 12.00
CA ALA A 241 -1.44 9.11 11.98
C ALA A 241 -0.61 9.08 13.28
N ALA A 242 -1.28 8.99 14.43
CA ALA A 242 -0.60 8.87 15.72
C ALA A 242 0.25 7.60 15.82
N ARG A 243 -0.32 6.45 15.42
CA ARG A 243 0.37 5.16 15.47
C ARG A 243 1.53 5.09 14.49
N LEU A 244 1.38 5.65 13.29
CA LEU A 244 2.46 5.73 12.31
C LEU A 244 3.59 6.59 12.86
N ALA A 245 3.32 7.80 13.36
CA ALA A 245 4.32 8.67 13.95
C ALA A 245 5.06 7.99 15.13
N GLU A 246 4.34 7.36 16.06
CA GLU A 246 4.93 6.57 17.15
C GLU A 246 5.89 5.47 16.61
N THR A 247 5.47 4.77 15.55
CA THR A 247 6.28 3.69 14.97
C THR A 247 7.53 4.22 14.26
N LEU A 248 7.44 5.39 13.61
CA LEU A 248 8.56 6.04 12.93
C LEU A 248 9.61 6.59 13.91
N GLU A 249 9.20 7.03 15.11
CA GLU A 249 10.09 7.64 16.11
C GLU A 249 10.65 6.64 17.14
N ARG A 250 10.21 5.39 17.13
CA ARG A 250 10.85 4.36 17.98
C ARG A 250 12.33 4.23 17.63
N ASP A 251 13.16 4.03 18.65
CA ASP A 251 14.61 3.77 18.52
C ASP A 251 14.89 2.31 18.17
#